data_57da5e2cb03cdf11b76a01b3a084e602
#
_entry.id   57da5e2cb03cdf11b76a01b3a084e602
#
_cell.length_a   1.000
_cell.length_b   1.000
_cell.length_c   1.000
_cell.angle_alpha   90.00
_cell.angle_beta   90.00
_cell.angle_gamma   90.00
#
_symmetry.space_group_name_H-M   'P 1'
#
loop_
_entity.id
_entity.type
_entity.pdbx_description
1 polymer ?
#
loop_
_entity_poly.entity_id
_entity_poly.type
_entity_poly.pdbx_seq_one_letter_code
_entity_poly.pdbx_strand_id
1 'polypeptide(L)'
;MPNKTKVATFVRVSNHTNSEQALANQKRMLDEYCQAQGYEIEDTAVMVGDKNLGYEMFLKLIDEAEEKGYEKIVIASANRVAATLEEIKAIKEHLEGKKVHIETKDGTIVLFDYADADESPEDMSFGLTIL
;
A
#
# COMPACT_ATOMS: atom_id res chain seq x y z
N MET A 1 22.94 11.27 15.29
CA MET A 1 21.94 10.19 15.15
C MET A 1 21.34 10.24 13.77
N PRO A 2 21.40 9.13 13.06
CA PRO A 2 20.69 9.10 11.80
C PRO A 2 19.20 9.19 12.04
N ASN A 3 18.52 9.92 11.18
CA ASN A 3 17.07 9.98 11.25
C ASN A 3 16.48 8.67 10.75
N LYS A 4 15.43 8.23 11.41
CA LYS A 4 14.71 7.06 10.94
C LYS A 4 13.94 7.41 9.66
N THR A 5 13.77 6.42 8.81
CA THR A 5 12.91 6.56 7.64
C THR A 5 11.46 6.71 8.10
N LYS A 6 10.84 7.80 7.72
CA LYS A 6 9.45 8.06 8.09
C LYS A 6 8.52 7.44 7.07
N VAL A 7 7.54 6.69 7.55
CA VAL A 7 6.63 5.96 6.69
C VAL A 7 5.19 6.12 7.17
N ALA A 8 4.26 5.85 6.27
CA ALA A 8 2.87 5.63 6.62
C ALA A 8 2.56 4.16 6.37
N THR A 9 1.55 3.64 7.04
CA THR A 9 1.06 2.30 6.76
C THR A 9 -0.38 2.37 6.29
N PHE A 10 -0.78 1.41 5.46
CA PHE A 10 -2.14 1.32 4.95
C PHE A 10 -2.66 -0.08 5.22
N VAL A 11 -3.78 -0.15 5.93
CA VAL A 11 -4.39 -1.42 6.33
C VAL A 11 -5.81 -1.45 5.81
N ARG A 12 -6.17 -2.50 5.09
CA ARG A 12 -7.54 -2.67 4.60
C ARG A 12 -7.98 -4.12 4.75
N VAL A 13 -9.18 -4.30 5.26
CA VAL A 13 -9.81 -5.61 5.35
C VAL A 13 -11.24 -5.50 4.84
N SER A 14 -11.77 -6.61 4.36
CA SER A 14 -13.14 -6.67 3.90
C SER A 14 -14.09 -6.58 5.09
N ASN A 15 -15.29 -6.06 4.83
CA ASN A 15 -16.30 -5.96 5.87
C ASN A 15 -16.95 -7.32 6.07
N HIS A 16 -16.60 -7.98 7.18
CA HIS A 16 -17.13 -9.29 7.52
C HIS A 16 -17.09 -9.46 9.05
N THR A 17 -17.56 -10.61 9.51
CA THR A 17 -17.74 -10.87 10.94
C THR A 17 -16.47 -10.66 11.76
N ASN A 18 -15.33 -11.05 11.23
CA ASN A 18 -14.05 -10.98 11.95
C ASN A 18 -13.18 -9.81 11.50
N SER A 19 -13.78 -8.76 10.94
CA SER A 19 -12.99 -7.66 10.39
C SER A 19 -12.13 -6.96 11.42
N GLU A 20 -12.63 -6.81 12.65
CA GLU A 20 -11.85 -6.13 13.68
C GLU A 20 -10.56 -6.89 14.01
N GLN A 21 -10.67 -8.22 14.13
CA GLN A 21 -9.50 -9.01 14.43
C GLN A 21 -8.55 -9.07 13.23
N ALA A 22 -9.09 -9.19 12.03
CA ALA A 22 -8.27 -9.19 10.83
C ALA A 22 -7.51 -7.87 10.69
N LEU A 23 -8.18 -6.77 11.00
CA LEU A 23 -7.55 -5.45 10.96
C LEU A 23 -6.42 -5.35 11.97
N ALA A 24 -6.67 -5.77 13.20
CA ALA A 24 -5.67 -5.73 14.25
C ALA A 24 -4.46 -6.60 13.90
N ASN A 25 -4.69 -7.77 13.33
CA ASN A 25 -3.61 -8.66 12.93
C ASN A 25 -2.77 -8.03 11.81
N GLN A 26 -3.43 -7.45 10.83
CA GLN A 26 -2.71 -6.81 9.72
C GLN A 26 -1.90 -5.63 10.20
N LYS A 27 -2.48 -4.80 11.06
CA LYS A 27 -1.78 -3.66 11.60
C LYS A 27 -0.56 -4.12 12.41
N ARG A 28 -0.72 -5.15 13.23
CA ARG A 28 0.39 -5.66 14.03
C ARG A 28 1.52 -6.16 13.14
N MET A 29 1.18 -6.88 12.07
CA MET A 29 2.20 -7.38 11.14
C MET A 29 2.99 -6.25 10.51
N LEU A 30 2.30 -5.16 10.13
CA LEU A 30 2.99 -4.01 9.55
C LEU A 30 3.82 -3.28 10.58
N ASP A 31 3.30 -3.15 11.80
CA ASP A 31 4.05 -2.51 12.88
C ASP A 31 5.34 -3.27 13.17
N GLU A 32 5.25 -4.60 13.23
CA GLU A 32 6.43 -5.44 13.49
C GLU A 32 7.43 -5.35 12.34
N TYR A 33 6.93 -5.36 11.11
CA TYR A 33 7.82 -5.22 9.96
C TYR A 33 8.55 -3.89 9.99
N CYS A 34 7.82 -2.80 10.21
CA CYS A 34 8.41 -1.47 10.24
C CYS A 34 9.42 -1.34 11.37
N GLN A 35 9.11 -1.90 12.53
CA GLN A 35 10.03 -1.87 13.65
C GLN A 35 11.32 -2.61 13.31
N ALA A 36 11.20 -3.77 12.68
CA ALA A 36 12.38 -4.56 12.30
C ALA A 36 13.23 -3.82 11.28
N GLN A 37 12.63 -3.01 10.43
CA GLN A 37 13.38 -2.23 9.43
C GLN A 37 13.93 -0.92 9.98
N GLY A 38 13.54 -0.56 11.19
CA GLY A 38 13.96 0.71 11.75
C GLY A 38 13.17 1.89 11.22
N TYR A 39 11.99 1.65 10.70
CA TYR A 39 11.13 2.72 10.20
C TYR A 39 10.36 3.37 11.33
N GLU A 40 10.06 4.64 11.17
CA GLU A 40 9.20 5.38 12.09
C GLU A 40 7.84 5.56 11.44
N ILE A 41 6.79 4.97 12.02
CA ILE A 41 5.43 5.08 11.49
C ILE A 41 4.84 6.39 11.96
N GLU A 42 4.56 7.29 11.03
CA GLU A 42 3.98 8.60 11.34
C GLU A 42 2.47 8.61 11.23
N ASP A 43 1.93 7.84 10.31
CA ASP A 43 0.49 7.74 10.08
C ASP A 43 0.11 6.32 9.72
N THR A 44 -1.10 5.92 10.12
CA THR A 44 -1.67 4.64 9.70
C THR A 44 -3.07 4.90 9.17
N ALA A 45 -3.30 4.57 7.90
CA ALA A 45 -4.61 4.65 7.30
C ALA A 45 -5.30 3.30 7.44
N VAL A 46 -6.52 3.31 7.94
CA VAL A 46 -7.28 2.10 8.24
C VAL A 46 -8.57 2.12 7.44
N MET A 47 -8.87 1.01 6.77
CA MET A 47 -10.05 0.91 5.93
C MET A 47 -10.71 -0.44 6.13
N VAL A 48 -12.01 -0.42 6.45
CA VAL A 48 -12.84 -1.63 6.46
C VAL A 48 -13.88 -1.43 5.39
N GLY A 49 -13.88 -2.28 4.36
CA GLY A 49 -14.83 -2.12 3.28
C GLY A 49 -14.29 -2.63 1.96
N ASP A 50 -14.96 -2.27 0.89
CA ASP A 50 -14.61 -2.79 -0.42
C ASP A 50 -13.37 -2.11 -1.00
N LYS A 51 -12.86 -2.73 -2.05
CA LYS A 51 -11.59 -2.32 -2.65
C LYS A 51 -11.64 -0.95 -3.29
N ASN A 52 -12.78 -0.54 -3.79
CA ASN A 52 -12.90 0.75 -4.48
C ASN A 52 -12.66 1.91 -3.53
N LEU A 53 -13.22 1.82 -2.33
CA LEU A 53 -12.99 2.85 -1.33
C LEU A 53 -11.54 2.85 -0.85
N GLY A 54 -10.96 1.66 -0.74
CA GLY A 54 -9.56 1.54 -0.36
C GLY A 54 -8.64 2.20 -1.37
N TYR A 55 -8.94 2.04 -2.66
CA TYR A 55 -8.17 2.66 -3.71
C TYR A 55 -8.18 4.19 -3.60
N GLU A 56 -9.35 4.78 -3.39
CA GLU A 56 -9.46 6.23 -3.26
C GLU A 56 -8.72 6.75 -2.04
N MET A 57 -8.83 6.05 -0.91
CA MET A 57 -8.11 6.42 0.29
C MET A 57 -6.60 6.32 0.07
N PHE A 58 -6.17 5.32 -0.69
CA PHE A 58 -4.76 5.14 -0.96
C PHE A 58 -4.17 6.28 -1.78
N LEU A 59 -4.92 6.78 -2.77
CA LEU A 59 -4.47 7.94 -3.53
C LEU A 59 -4.29 9.16 -2.64
N LYS A 60 -5.20 9.37 -1.71
CA LYS A 60 -5.09 10.48 -0.77
C LYS A 60 -3.87 10.30 0.13
N LEU A 61 -3.60 9.07 0.54
CA LEU A 61 -2.46 8.80 1.40
C LEU A 61 -1.16 9.08 0.66
N ILE A 62 -1.09 8.78 -0.63
CA ILE A 62 0.08 9.10 -1.43
C ILE A 62 0.34 10.61 -1.41
N ASP A 63 -0.71 11.41 -1.59
CA ASP A 63 -0.56 12.86 -1.58
C ASP A 63 -0.10 13.34 -0.21
N GLU A 64 -0.66 12.82 0.86
CA GLU A 64 -0.25 13.19 2.20
C GLU A 64 1.19 12.78 2.49
N ALA A 65 1.58 11.61 2.05
CA ALA A 65 2.94 11.13 2.26
C ALA A 65 3.94 12.04 1.56
N GLU A 66 3.64 12.43 0.33
CA GLU A 66 4.52 13.34 -0.40
C GLU A 66 4.61 14.69 0.28
N GLU A 67 3.47 15.23 0.69
CA GLU A 67 3.41 16.53 1.34
C GLU A 67 4.17 16.54 2.67
N LYS A 68 4.04 15.48 3.45
CA LYS A 68 4.67 15.39 4.76
C LYS A 68 6.11 14.87 4.71
N GLY A 69 6.56 14.45 3.53
CA GLY A 69 7.93 13.99 3.37
C GLY A 69 8.16 12.55 3.82
N TYR A 70 7.12 11.74 3.88
CA TYR A 70 7.30 10.32 4.19
C TYR A 70 7.95 9.65 2.98
N GLU A 71 8.83 8.72 3.26
CA GLU A 71 9.58 8.08 2.19
C GLU A 71 8.87 6.87 1.61
N LYS A 72 8.02 6.22 2.41
CA LYS A 72 7.37 4.98 2.01
C LYS A 72 5.97 4.88 2.59
N ILE A 73 5.13 4.13 1.88
CA ILE A 73 3.87 3.65 2.42
C ILE A 73 4.00 2.13 2.45
N VAL A 74 3.82 1.53 3.62
CA VAL A 74 3.99 0.09 3.80
C VAL A 74 2.61 -0.56 3.83
N ILE A 75 2.45 -1.62 3.04
CA ILE A 75 1.19 -2.33 2.90
C ILE A 75 1.42 -3.83 3.08
N ALA A 76 0.36 -4.55 3.41
CA ALA A 76 0.48 -6.00 3.59
C ALA A 76 0.74 -6.70 2.26
N SER A 77 -0.01 -6.31 1.23
CA SER A 77 0.16 -6.86 -0.10
C SER A 77 -0.47 -5.90 -1.10
N ALA A 78 -0.06 -6.03 -2.35
CA ALA A 78 -0.50 -5.11 -3.39
C ALA A 78 -2.01 -5.15 -3.62
N ASN A 79 -2.64 -6.30 -3.42
CA ASN A 79 -4.08 -6.42 -3.66
C ASN A 79 -4.92 -5.70 -2.60
N ARG A 80 -4.31 -5.11 -1.59
CA ARG A 80 -5.03 -4.30 -0.61
C ARG A 80 -5.39 -2.92 -1.13
N VAL A 81 -4.71 -2.46 -2.18
CA VAL A 81 -4.86 -1.08 -2.64
C VAL A 81 -5.50 -0.95 -4.02
N ALA A 82 -5.54 -2.01 -4.81
CA ALA A 82 -6.10 -1.95 -6.15
C ALA A 82 -6.73 -3.28 -6.52
N ALA A 83 -7.80 -3.24 -7.30
CA ALA A 83 -8.51 -4.42 -7.74
C ALA A 83 -8.58 -4.54 -9.26
N THR A 84 -8.44 -3.44 -9.98
CA THR A 84 -8.59 -3.43 -11.43
C THR A 84 -7.35 -2.85 -12.10
N LEU A 85 -7.20 -3.16 -13.37
CA LEU A 85 -6.10 -2.63 -14.16
C LEU A 85 -6.15 -1.10 -14.22
N GLU A 86 -7.35 -0.55 -14.31
CA GLU A 86 -7.50 0.90 -14.35
C GLU A 86 -7.02 1.55 -13.07
N GLU A 87 -7.32 0.93 -11.92
CA GLU A 87 -6.86 1.43 -10.64
C GLU A 87 -5.34 1.34 -10.52
N ILE A 88 -4.76 0.25 -10.98
CA ILE A 88 -3.30 0.08 -10.98
C ILE A 88 -2.65 1.17 -11.81
N LYS A 89 -3.19 1.42 -12.99
CA LYS A 89 -2.68 2.45 -13.87
C LYS A 89 -2.76 3.83 -13.22
N ALA A 90 -3.89 4.12 -12.56
CA ALA A 90 -4.08 5.40 -11.92
C ALA A 90 -3.11 5.59 -10.76
N ILE A 91 -2.86 4.54 -9.98
CA ILE A 91 -1.89 4.62 -8.89
C ILE A 91 -0.49 4.89 -9.44
N LYS A 92 -0.12 4.19 -10.50
CA LYS A 92 1.19 4.39 -11.12
C LYS A 92 1.35 5.83 -11.58
N GLU A 93 0.34 6.35 -12.26
CA GLU A 93 0.38 7.73 -12.74
C GLU A 93 0.44 8.72 -11.58
N HIS A 94 -0.27 8.41 -10.51
CA HIS A 94 -0.31 9.27 -9.34
C HIS A 94 1.05 9.32 -8.63
N LEU A 95 1.80 8.24 -8.71
CA LEU A 95 3.13 8.16 -8.10
C LEU A 95 4.22 8.84 -8.93
N GLU A 96 3.98 9.08 -10.20
CA GLU A 96 4.97 9.70 -11.06
C GLU A 96 5.39 11.06 -10.53
N GLY A 97 6.69 11.29 -10.50
CA GLY A 97 7.24 12.54 -10.00
C GLY A 97 7.26 12.69 -8.50
N LYS A 98 6.76 11.71 -7.79
CA LYS A 98 6.76 11.73 -6.32
C LYS A 98 7.90 10.89 -5.78
N LYS A 99 8.33 11.22 -4.58
CA LYS A 99 9.45 10.51 -3.95
C LYS A 99 9.01 9.32 -3.10
N VAL A 100 7.72 9.18 -2.86
CA VAL A 100 7.22 8.12 -2.00
C VAL A 100 7.22 6.79 -2.75
N HIS A 101 7.62 5.73 -2.07
CA HIS A 101 7.62 4.37 -2.60
C HIS A 101 6.63 3.52 -1.84
N ILE A 102 6.08 2.51 -2.51
CA ILE A 102 5.14 1.58 -1.90
C ILE A 102 5.90 0.29 -1.64
N GLU A 103 5.88 -0.17 -0.40
CA GLU A 103 6.63 -1.34 0.02
C GLU A 103 5.73 -2.32 0.74
N THR A 104 5.86 -3.62 0.41
CA THR A 104 5.09 -4.64 1.11
C THR A 104 5.83 -5.11 2.36
N LYS A 105 5.12 -5.85 3.21
CA LYS A 105 5.68 -6.34 4.48
C LYS A 105 6.80 -7.35 4.31
N ASP A 106 7.06 -7.80 3.10
CA ASP A 106 8.20 -8.69 2.83
C ASP A 106 9.37 -7.96 2.17
N GLY A 107 9.31 -6.65 2.12
CA GLY A 107 10.41 -5.85 1.60
C GLY A 107 10.36 -5.57 0.12
N THR A 108 9.30 -5.98 -0.56
CA THR A 108 9.18 -5.80 -2.00
C THR A 108 8.67 -4.40 -2.32
N ILE A 109 9.32 -3.73 -3.27
CA ILE A 109 8.85 -2.44 -3.78
C ILE A 109 7.86 -2.70 -4.89
N VAL A 110 6.67 -2.13 -4.79
CA VAL A 110 5.61 -2.33 -5.76
C VAL A 110 5.67 -1.22 -6.81
N LEU A 111 5.83 -1.59 -8.06
CA LEU A 111 5.97 -0.63 -9.16
C LEU A 111 4.65 -0.28 -9.82
N PHE A 112 3.61 -1.06 -9.61
CA PHE A 112 2.32 -0.87 -10.26
C PHE A 112 2.46 -0.81 -11.78
N ASP A 113 3.23 -1.74 -12.33
CA ASP A 113 3.47 -1.80 -13.77
C ASP A 113 2.35 -2.55 -14.46
N TYR A 114 1.38 -1.81 -14.94
CA TYR A 114 0.19 -2.39 -15.55
C TYR A 114 0.45 -2.95 -16.95
N ALA A 115 1.58 -2.63 -17.56
CA ALA A 115 1.88 -3.18 -18.87
C ALA A 115 2.08 -4.69 -18.80
N ASP A 116 2.63 -5.18 -17.70
CA ASP A 116 2.81 -6.61 -17.51
C ASP A 116 1.48 -7.31 -17.34
N ALA A 117 0.51 -6.65 -16.73
CA ALA A 117 -0.80 -7.22 -16.51
C ALA A 117 -1.55 -7.43 -17.82
N ASP A 118 -1.34 -6.57 -18.80
CA ASP A 118 -2.00 -6.68 -20.11
C ASP A 118 -1.63 -7.96 -20.84
N GLU A 119 -0.48 -8.51 -20.55
CA GLU A 119 0.00 -9.70 -21.22
C GLU A 119 -0.56 -10.98 -20.62
N SER A 120 -1.13 -10.90 -19.42
CA SER A 120 -1.65 -12.04 -18.70
C SER A 120 -3.00 -11.71 -18.10
N PRO A 121 -4.04 -11.62 -18.91
CA PRO A 121 -5.36 -11.20 -18.44
C PRO A 121 -5.92 -12.05 -17.30
N GLU A 122 -5.63 -13.33 -17.29
CA GLU A 122 -6.09 -14.23 -16.25
C GLU A 122 -5.46 -13.90 -14.90
N ASP A 123 -4.37 -13.16 -14.90
CA ASP A 123 -3.68 -12.76 -13.68
C ASP A 123 -4.03 -11.35 -13.24
N MET A 124 -5.07 -10.80 -13.81
CA MET A 124 -5.47 -9.42 -13.51
C MET A 124 -5.73 -9.18 -12.04
N SER A 125 -6.11 -10.23 -11.31
CA SER A 125 -6.34 -10.08 -9.88
C SER A 125 -5.07 -9.67 -9.12
N PHE A 126 -3.93 -9.90 -9.72
CA PHE A 126 -2.67 -9.47 -9.12
C PHE A 126 -2.06 -8.30 -9.84
N GLY A 127 -2.41 -8.05 -11.06
CA GLY A 127 -2.06 -6.96 -11.95
C GLY A 127 -0.90 -6.04 -11.59
N LEU A 128 -0.02 -6.42 -10.70
CA LEU A 128 1.03 -5.58 -10.17
C LEU A 128 2.37 -6.25 -10.37
N THR A 129 3.35 -5.47 -10.78
CA THR A 129 4.72 -5.94 -10.81
C THR A 129 5.32 -5.77 -9.43
N ILE A 130 5.86 -6.84 -8.90
CA ILE A 130 6.47 -6.84 -7.58
C ILE A 130 7.93 -7.21 -7.73
N LEU A 131 8.79 -6.37 -7.21
CA LEU A 131 10.23 -6.60 -7.25
C LEU A 131 10.73 -7.25 -5.99
#